data_833c98595cd17d605c3e08147d91f826
#
_entry.id   833c98595cd17d605c3e08147d91f826
#
_cell.length_a   1.000
_cell.length_b   1.000
_cell.length_c   1.000
_cell.angle_alpha   90.00
_cell.angle_beta   90.00
_cell.angle_gamma   90.00
#
_symmetry.space_group_name_H-M   'P 1'
#
loop_
_entity.id
_entity.type
_entity.pdbx_description
1 polymer ?
#
loop_
_entity_poly.entity_id
_entity_poly.type
_entity_poly.pdbx_seq_one_letter_code
_entity_poly.pdbx_strand_id
1 'polypeptide(L)'
;ADIAIANSYYIGLMLSGKKGTAQKNAAEKVKLFFPNQNGRGTHINISGAGILKSSQNKENAEKLIEFLLSRSAQSHIVNNTYEYPILSDVKPNINILKFGDGFKEDQLSVSNYGKFNPEAVKLMDRVGWE
;
A
#
# COMPACT_ATOMS: atom_id res chain seq x y z
N ALA A 1 -15.07 16.93 -3.85
CA ALA A 1 -13.89 16.71 -4.70
C ALA A 1 -14.20 15.63 -5.72
N ASP A 2 -13.70 15.80 -6.93
CA ASP A 2 -13.90 14.83 -8.03
C ASP A 2 -12.80 13.76 -8.03
N ILE A 3 -11.63 14.08 -7.45
CA ILE A 3 -10.47 13.22 -7.35
C ILE A 3 -9.87 13.33 -5.94
N ALA A 4 -9.45 12.20 -5.39
CA ALA A 4 -8.71 12.13 -4.13
C ALA A 4 -7.47 11.26 -4.30
N ILE A 5 -6.35 11.67 -3.71
CA ILE A 5 -5.13 10.86 -3.63
C ILE A 5 -5.18 10.08 -2.32
N ALA A 6 -5.10 8.76 -2.41
CA ALA A 6 -5.17 7.89 -1.25
C ALA A 6 -4.47 6.54 -1.51
N ASN A 7 -4.17 5.82 -0.44
CA ASN A 7 -3.71 4.44 -0.58
C ASN A 7 -4.87 3.53 -1.01
N SER A 8 -4.58 2.58 -1.91
CA SER A 8 -5.57 1.64 -2.46
C SER A 8 -6.26 0.78 -1.41
N TYR A 9 -5.58 0.43 -0.33
CA TYR A 9 -6.16 -0.40 0.72
C TYR A 9 -7.35 0.25 1.45
N TYR A 10 -7.45 1.59 1.47
CA TYR A 10 -8.61 2.25 2.06
C TYR A 10 -9.91 1.90 1.35
N ILE A 11 -9.91 1.86 0.02
CA ILE A 11 -11.12 1.47 -0.72
C ILE A 11 -11.46 -0.01 -0.48
N GLY A 12 -10.46 -0.89 -0.38
CA GLY A 12 -10.64 -2.29 -0.02
C GLY A 12 -11.32 -2.46 1.34
N LEU A 13 -10.86 -1.69 2.33
CA LEU A 13 -11.44 -1.66 3.68
C LEU A 13 -12.88 -1.13 3.68
N MET A 14 -13.15 -0.05 2.95
CA MET A 14 -14.52 0.50 2.84
C MET A 14 -15.47 -0.49 2.17
N LEU A 15 -15.06 -1.10 1.05
CA LEU A 15 -15.85 -2.10 0.32
C LEU A 15 -16.13 -3.37 1.13
N SER A 16 -15.29 -3.72 2.10
CA SER A 16 -15.52 -4.85 2.99
C SER A 16 -16.73 -4.68 3.90
N GLY A 17 -17.20 -3.46 4.10
CA GLY A 17 -18.28 -3.12 5.02
C GLY A 17 -17.87 -3.06 6.50
N LYS A 18 -16.63 -3.37 6.86
CA LYS A 18 -16.12 -3.33 8.25
C LYS A 18 -16.22 -1.94 8.88
N LYS A 19 -16.29 -0.88 8.07
CA LYS A 19 -16.44 0.52 8.49
C LYS A 19 -17.88 1.03 8.40
N GLY A 20 -18.83 0.14 8.20
CA GLY A 20 -20.26 0.44 8.13
C GLY A 20 -20.79 0.66 6.71
N THR A 21 -22.12 0.57 6.58
CA THR A 21 -22.82 0.60 5.29
C THR A 21 -22.65 1.92 4.55
N ALA A 22 -22.60 3.06 5.25
CA ALA A 22 -22.42 4.37 4.61
C ALA A 22 -21.11 4.46 3.85
N GLN A 23 -19.99 4.00 4.45
CA GLN A 23 -18.68 3.99 3.79
C GLN A 23 -18.62 2.98 2.63
N LYS A 24 -19.25 1.81 2.80
CA LYS A 24 -19.35 0.83 1.71
C LYS A 24 -20.09 1.42 0.51
N ASN A 25 -21.25 2.02 0.72
CA ASN A 25 -22.03 2.66 -0.35
C ASN A 25 -21.28 3.82 -1.02
N ALA A 26 -20.46 4.57 -0.27
CA ALA A 26 -19.60 5.60 -0.84
C ALA A 26 -18.51 4.97 -1.72
N ALA A 27 -17.84 3.91 -1.25
CA ALA A 27 -16.79 3.22 -1.99
C ALA A 27 -17.30 2.56 -3.30
N GLU A 28 -18.55 2.12 -3.33
CA GLU A 28 -19.17 1.56 -4.54
C GLU A 28 -19.39 2.59 -5.66
N LYS A 29 -19.33 3.89 -5.33
CA LYS A 29 -19.50 5.00 -6.29
C LYS A 29 -18.19 5.55 -6.85
N VAL A 30 -17.04 5.10 -6.34
CA VAL A 30 -15.72 5.55 -6.78
C VAL A 30 -14.96 4.44 -7.49
N LYS A 31 -13.93 4.83 -8.23
CA LYS A 31 -13.03 3.90 -8.92
C LYS A 31 -11.59 4.20 -8.54
N LEU A 32 -10.76 3.17 -8.45
CA LEU A 32 -9.32 3.34 -8.41
C LEU A 32 -8.79 3.69 -9.81
N PHE A 33 -7.88 4.64 -9.82
CA PHE A 33 -7.11 4.98 -11.00
C PHE A 33 -5.61 4.93 -10.64
N PHE A 34 -4.86 4.12 -11.36
CA PHE A 34 -3.41 4.02 -11.21
C PHE A 34 -2.75 4.91 -12.26
N PRO A 35 -2.14 6.05 -11.88
CA PRO A 35 -1.56 6.99 -12.84
C PRO A 35 -0.28 6.45 -13.47
N ASN A 36 0.19 7.14 -14.53
CA ASN A 36 1.47 6.90 -15.19
C ASN A 36 1.67 5.50 -15.81
N GLN A 37 0.59 4.79 -16.16
CA GLN A 37 0.68 3.43 -16.69
C GLN A 37 1.41 3.36 -18.05
N ASN A 38 1.32 4.42 -18.87
CA ASN A 38 2.05 4.55 -20.15
C ASN A 38 3.47 5.16 -19.96
N GLY A 39 3.88 5.44 -18.75
CA GLY A 39 5.16 6.05 -18.42
C GLY A 39 5.91 5.26 -17.36
N ARG A 40 6.37 5.94 -16.33
CA ARG A 40 7.19 5.36 -15.25
C ARG A 40 6.46 4.36 -14.34
N GLY A 41 5.15 4.34 -14.34
CA GLY A 41 4.34 3.56 -13.42
C GLY A 41 3.77 4.38 -12.25
N THR A 42 2.88 3.78 -11.51
CA THR A 42 2.25 4.38 -10.33
C THR A 42 3.20 4.35 -9.15
N HIS A 43 3.34 5.49 -8.44
CA HIS A 43 4.05 5.53 -7.16
C HIS A 43 3.46 4.53 -6.19
N ILE A 44 4.31 3.74 -5.53
CA ILE A 44 3.92 2.79 -4.50
C ILE A 44 4.32 3.29 -3.12
N ASN A 45 3.43 3.13 -2.15
CA ASN A 45 3.72 3.22 -0.73
C ASN A 45 3.89 1.80 -0.20
N ILE A 46 4.84 1.58 0.69
CA ILE A 46 5.16 0.24 1.20
C ILE A 46 5.02 0.19 2.71
N SER A 47 4.55 -0.97 3.20
CA SER A 47 4.70 -1.36 4.61
C SER A 47 6.01 -2.10 4.79
N GLY A 48 6.68 -1.88 5.90
CA GLY A 48 7.98 -2.49 6.15
C GLY A 48 8.19 -2.85 7.63
N ALA A 49 9.15 -3.72 7.85
CA ALA A 49 9.62 -4.08 9.18
C ALA A 49 11.14 -3.98 9.25
N GLY A 50 11.67 -3.63 10.42
CA GLY A 50 13.11 -3.53 10.61
C GLY A 50 13.49 -3.99 12.02
N ILE A 51 14.73 -4.49 12.15
CA ILE A 51 15.28 -4.92 13.43
C ILE A 51 16.04 -3.77 14.07
N LEU A 52 15.67 -3.41 15.28
CA LEU A 52 16.39 -2.37 16.02
C LEU A 52 17.83 -2.80 16.28
N LYS A 53 18.78 -1.89 16.04
CA LYS A 53 20.21 -2.14 16.29
C LYS A 53 20.49 -2.61 17.72
N SER A 54 19.75 -2.09 18.71
CA SER A 54 19.85 -2.41 20.13
C SER A 54 19.11 -3.67 20.57
N SER A 55 18.38 -4.35 19.65
CA SER A 55 17.62 -5.56 19.99
C SER A 55 18.55 -6.65 20.53
N GLN A 56 18.14 -7.27 21.65
CA GLN A 56 18.78 -8.44 22.21
C GLN A 56 18.26 -9.77 21.62
N ASN A 57 17.18 -9.70 20.81
CA ASN A 57 16.49 -10.86 20.23
C ASN A 57 16.54 -10.83 18.69
N LYS A 58 17.70 -10.49 18.11
CA LYS A 58 17.83 -10.31 16.65
C LYS A 58 17.48 -11.55 15.87
N GLU A 59 17.97 -12.72 16.30
CA GLU A 59 17.68 -14.00 15.65
C GLU A 59 16.16 -14.29 15.58
N ASN A 60 15.43 -14.06 16.68
CA ASN A 60 14.00 -14.25 16.69
C ASN A 60 13.26 -13.18 15.84
N ALA A 61 13.79 -11.96 15.78
CA ALA A 61 13.27 -10.92 14.93
C ALA A 61 13.46 -11.23 13.44
N GLU A 62 14.60 -11.80 13.07
CA GLU A 62 14.85 -12.31 11.71
C GLU A 62 13.85 -13.41 11.33
N LYS A 63 13.66 -14.41 12.19
CA LYS A 63 12.66 -15.47 12.00
C LYS A 63 11.25 -14.92 11.85
N LEU A 64 10.90 -13.86 12.60
CA LEU A 64 9.60 -13.20 12.45
C LEU A 64 9.47 -12.53 11.09
N ILE A 65 10.50 -11.82 10.60
CA ILE A 65 10.49 -11.20 9.28
C ILE A 65 10.37 -12.28 8.19
N GLU A 66 11.15 -13.37 8.28
CA GLU A 66 11.04 -14.50 7.37
C GLU A 66 9.63 -15.10 7.36
N PHE A 67 9.01 -15.25 8.53
CA PHE A 67 7.62 -15.70 8.62
C PHE A 67 6.65 -14.73 7.94
N LEU A 68 6.82 -13.42 8.13
CA LEU A 68 5.99 -12.40 7.48
C LEU A 68 6.09 -12.43 5.94
N LEU A 69 7.23 -12.89 5.41
CA LEU A 69 7.44 -13.11 3.97
C LEU A 69 6.85 -14.45 3.47
N SER A 70 6.37 -15.32 4.36
CA SER A 70 5.79 -16.60 3.95
C SER A 70 4.44 -16.42 3.23
N ARG A 71 4.08 -17.38 2.38
CA ARG A 71 2.78 -17.41 1.69
C ARG A 71 1.59 -17.31 2.65
N SER A 72 1.65 -18.02 3.78
CA SER A 72 0.55 -18.01 4.76
C SER A 72 0.38 -16.64 5.40
N ALA A 73 1.48 -16.00 5.82
CA ALA A 73 1.45 -14.65 6.40
C ALA A 73 1.01 -13.61 5.36
N GLN A 74 1.54 -13.67 4.13
CA GLN A 74 1.15 -12.76 3.05
C GLN A 74 -0.33 -12.91 2.70
N SER A 75 -0.87 -14.12 2.63
CA SER A 75 -2.31 -14.35 2.42
C SER A 75 -3.15 -13.77 3.57
N HIS A 76 -2.68 -13.89 4.80
CA HIS A 76 -3.36 -13.30 5.96
C HIS A 76 -3.35 -11.77 5.91
N ILE A 77 -2.18 -11.16 5.65
CA ILE A 77 -2.00 -9.71 5.51
C ILE A 77 -2.96 -9.16 4.44
N VAL A 78 -2.88 -9.66 3.23
CA VAL A 78 -3.71 -9.23 2.09
C VAL A 78 -5.21 -9.26 2.41
N ASN A 79 -5.68 -10.32 3.10
CA ASN A 79 -7.10 -10.47 3.42
C ASN A 79 -7.59 -9.59 4.57
N ASN A 80 -6.68 -9.06 5.37
CA ASN A 80 -7.02 -8.23 6.53
C ASN A 80 -6.67 -6.75 6.36
N THR A 81 -5.59 -6.44 5.62
CA THR A 81 -5.14 -5.05 5.39
C THR A 81 -5.53 -4.50 4.03
N TYR A 82 -5.89 -5.37 3.06
CA TYR A 82 -6.20 -5.00 1.67
C TYR A 82 -5.01 -4.41 0.90
N GLU A 83 -3.80 -4.59 1.39
CA GLU A 83 -2.55 -4.26 0.69
C GLU A 83 -2.28 -5.27 -0.42
N TYR A 84 -1.44 -4.89 -1.39
CA TYR A 84 -0.94 -5.85 -2.37
C TYR A 84 0.13 -6.75 -1.73
N PRO A 85 0.16 -8.05 -2.09
CA PRO A 85 1.19 -8.95 -1.60
C PRO A 85 2.54 -8.66 -2.25
N ILE A 86 3.62 -9.01 -1.56
CA ILE A 86 4.98 -8.98 -2.12
C ILE A 86 5.31 -10.28 -2.88
N LEU A 87 4.55 -11.35 -2.66
CA LEU A 87 4.70 -12.62 -3.36
C LEU A 87 3.80 -12.66 -4.58
N SER A 88 4.36 -12.93 -5.75
CA SER A 88 3.64 -12.99 -7.02
C SER A 88 2.60 -14.12 -7.11
N ASP A 89 2.75 -15.15 -6.29
CA ASP A 89 1.84 -16.29 -6.21
C ASP A 89 0.71 -16.15 -5.17
N VAL A 90 0.68 -15.02 -4.45
CA VAL A 90 -0.42 -14.62 -3.56
C VAL A 90 -1.26 -13.56 -4.28
N LYS A 91 -2.57 -13.80 -4.40
CA LYS A 91 -3.46 -12.84 -5.07
C LYS A 91 -3.89 -11.73 -4.13
N PRO A 92 -4.06 -10.50 -4.65
CA PRO A 92 -4.68 -9.41 -3.90
C PRO A 92 -6.08 -9.77 -3.41
N ASN A 93 -6.56 -9.05 -2.40
CA ASN A 93 -7.92 -9.23 -1.90
C ASN A 93 -8.96 -8.97 -2.99
N ILE A 94 -10.07 -9.73 -2.97
CA ILE A 94 -11.13 -9.64 -3.99
C ILE A 94 -11.73 -8.24 -4.12
N ASN A 95 -11.75 -7.43 -3.05
CA ASN A 95 -12.23 -6.05 -3.11
C ASN A 95 -11.29 -5.13 -3.89
N ILE A 96 -10.00 -5.46 -3.93
CA ILE A 96 -8.99 -4.75 -4.74
C ILE A 96 -8.99 -5.26 -6.17
N LEU A 97 -9.10 -6.57 -6.38
CA LEU A 97 -9.16 -7.19 -7.70
C LEU A 97 -10.31 -6.66 -8.59
N LYS A 98 -11.36 -6.09 -8.01
CA LYS A 98 -12.43 -5.40 -8.77
C LYS A 98 -11.93 -4.26 -9.66
N PHE A 99 -10.76 -3.69 -9.35
CA PHE A 99 -10.16 -2.58 -10.08
C PHE A 99 -9.04 -3.02 -11.04
N GLY A 100 -8.83 -4.31 -11.19
CA GLY A 100 -7.79 -4.94 -12.01
C GLY A 100 -6.89 -5.85 -11.19
N ASP A 101 -6.24 -6.78 -11.86
CA ASP A 101 -5.35 -7.79 -11.26
C ASP A 101 -3.91 -7.30 -11.07
N GLY A 102 -3.63 -6.05 -11.44
CA GLY A 102 -2.34 -5.42 -11.26
C GLY A 102 -2.24 -4.05 -11.90
N PHE A 103 -1.10 -3.42 -11.72
CA PHE A 103 -0.72 -2.14 -12.33
C PHE A 103 0.81 -2.09 -12.49
N LYS A 104 1.28 -1.24 -13.39
CA LYS A 104 2.70 -0.94 -13.52
C LYS A 104 3.16 -0.08 -12.35
N GLU A 105 4.07 -0.61 -11.54
CA GLU A 105 4.70 0.09 -10.43
C GLU A 105 5.82 1.01 -10.90
N ASP A 106 6.01 2.14 -10.20
CA ASP A 106 7.20 2.97 -10.34
C ASP A 106 8.40 2.22 -9.75
N GLN A 107 9.49 2.16 -10.52
CA GLN A 107 10.73 1.47 -10.12
C GLN A 107 11.66 2.34 -9.26
N LEU A 108 11.18 3.49 -8.78
CA LEU A 108 11.96 4.34 -7.88
C LEU A 108 12.28 3.59 -6.58
N SER A 109 13.57 3.44 -6.29
CA SER A 109 13.99 2.77 -5.05
C SER A 109 13.45 3.49 -3.82
N VAL A 110 12.89 2.72 -2.88
CA VAL A 110 12.35 3.22 -1.59
C VAL A 110 13.38 4.02 -0.78
N SER A 111 14.68 3.73 -0.94
CA SER A 111 15.75 4.50 -0.29
C SER A 111 15.75 5.98 -0.70
N ASN A 112 15.19 6.30 -1.87
CA ASN A 112 15.06 7.68 -2.32
C ASN A 112 13.94 8.44 -1.60
N TYR A 113 12.96 7.78 -1.00
CA TYR A 113 11.85 8.45 -0.32
C TYR A 113 12.33 9.31 0.84
N GLY A 114 13.18 8.73 1.70
CA GLY A 114 13.81 9.50 2.79
C GLY A 114 14.71 10.63 2.29
N LYS A 115 15.48 10.37 1.22
CA LYS A 115 16.39 11.36 0.63
C LYS A 115 15.65 12.60 0.10
N PHE A 116 14.53 12.41 -0.58
CA PHE A 116 13.78 13.49 -1.22
C PHE A 116 12.67 14.06 -0.34
N ASN A 117 12.39 13.46 0.83
CA ASN A 117 11.33 13.92 1.71
C ASN A 117 11.42 15.41 2.09
N PRO A 118 12.59 15.99 2.46
CA PRO A 118 12.67 17.41 2.80
C PRO A 118 12.29 18.34 1.64
N GLU A 119 12.62 17.97 0.41
CA GLU A 119 12.27 18.75 -0.78
C GLU A 119 10.79 18.58 -1.13
N ALA A 120 10.24 17.38 -0.97
CA ALA A 120 8.83 17.12 -1.17
C ALA A 120 7.95 17.92 -0.21
N VAL A 121 8.31 17.99 1.08
CA VAL A 121 7.59 18.82 2.08
C VAL A 121 7.62 20.28 1.68
N LYS A 122 8.77 20.82 1.31
CA LYS A 122 8.87 22.22 0.84
C LYS A 122 8.04 22.49 -0.41
N LEU A 123 7.92 21.51 -1.31
CA LEU A 123 7.07 21.64 -2.49
C LEU A 123 5.59 21.65 -2.10
N MET A 124 5.18 20.78 -1.20
CA MET A 124 3.81 20.72 -0.66
C MET A 124 3.44 22.06 -0.01
N ASP A 125 4.28 22.58 0.88
CA ASP A 125 4.07 23.89 1.52
C ASP A 125 3.91 25.00 0.48
N ARG A 126 4.77 25.02 -0.56
CA ARG A 126 4.75 26.05 -1.61
C ARG A 126 3.46 26.06 -2.43
N VAL A 127 2.85 24.89 -2.66
CA VAL A 127 1.62 24.76 -3.44
C VAL A 127 0.35 24.72 -2.57
N GLY A 128 0.49 24.91 -1.25
CA GLY A 128 -0.63 24.89 -0.31
C GLY A 128 -1.31 23.52 -0.21
N TRP A 129 -0.53 22.45 -0.28
CA TRP A 129 -1.04 21.09 -0.08
C TRP A 129 -1.24 20.83 1.42
N GLU A 130 -2.50 20.65 1.84
CA GLU A 130 -2.90 20.32 3.21
C GLU A 130 -3.40 18.86 3.33
#